data_fd800b3d0798c9e18b7e3a37613d2e29
#
_entry.id   fd800b3d0798c9e18b7e3a37613d2e29
#
_cell.length_a   1.000
_cell.length_b   1.000
_cell.length_c   1.000
_cell.angle_alpha   90.00
_cell.angle_beta   90.00
_cell.angle_gamma   90.00
#
_symmetry.space_group_name_H-M   'P 1'
#
loop_
_entity.id
_entity.type
_entity.pdbx_description
1 polymer ?
#
loop_
_entity_poly.entity_id
_entity_poly.type
_entity_poly.pdbx_seq_one_letter_code
_entity_poly.pdbx_strand_id
1 'polypeptide(L)'
;MDRPDGVPVTTNHRILLRSRPKGIPQPADFASDQAPICAPGSDEVLLETLLLSIDPAMRSWMLDTVPLGDVMRGGGIARVLESRSAAFQPGELVQARLGWQTQPTLPAHFLQKVDETRGDALAWIGPLGLSAVTAYFGMRDIGGVKPGDRVLVSAAAGGVGQVAAQIARIEACRVTGMAGGADKCAWLRDTLHLDAVIDYKAENDLAAAIGRACPEGIDLYFDNVGGPTLDAALLHLREGARVVLCGRISQVAADAPYGIVNLGQILSRRARMQGFQVFRYHDRYEEARAWLAARLRDGQLRQRLHILDGLHHAPAALGMLFRGENTGKLVVRVAG
;
A
#
# COMPACT_ATOMS: atom_id res chain seq x y z
N MET A 1 -13.26 10.04 -25.24
CA MET A 1 -14.67 10.28 -24.86
C MET A 1 -14.75 11.73 -24.41
N ASP A 2 -15.41 12.56 -25.21
CA ASP A 2 -15.64 13.95 -24.84
C ASP A 2 -16.55 13.99 -23.62
N ARG A 3 -16.19 14.80 -22.61
CA ARG A 3 -17.14 15.18 -21.56
C ARG A 3 -18.30 15.95 -22.21
N PRO A 4 -19.53 15.84 -21.72
CA PRO A 4 -20.73 16.38 -22.37
C PRO A 4 -20.72 17.89 -22.65
N ASP A 5 -19.74 18.65 -22.15
CA ASP A 5 -19.76 20.12 -22.17
C ASP A 5 -18.68 20.77 -23.04
N GLY A 6 -17.83 20.02 -23.75
CA GLY A 6 -16.93 20.54 -24.81
C GLY A 6 -15.94 21.68 -24.44
N VAL A 7 -15.86 22.08 -23.15
CA VAL A 7 -14.95 23.14 -22.68
C VAL A 7 -13.57 22.53 -22.42
N PRO A 8 -12.49 23.04 -23.04
CA PRO A 8 -11.15 22.57 -22.73
C PRO A 8 -10.86 22.73 -21.24
N VAL A 9 -10.43 21.65 -20.56
CA VAL A 9 -9.97 21.74 -19.18
C VAL A 9 -8.68 22.54 -19.17
N THR A 10 -8.73 23.77 -18.68
CA THR A 10 -7.57 24.68 -18.65
C THR A 10 -6.92 24.75 -17.28
N THR A 11 -7.46 24.02 -16.31
CA THR A 11 -7.11 24.12 -14.89
C THR A 11 -6.70 22.78 -14.31
N ASN A 12 -5.50 22.73 -13.74
CA ASN A 12 -5.02 21.63 -12.92
C ASN A 12 -5.47 21.84 -11.47
N HIS A 13 -6.35 21.00 -10.96
CA HIS A 13 -6.74 20.98 -9.55
C HIS A 13 -5.69 20.24 -8.75
N ARG A 14 -5.29 20.81 -7.61
CA ARG A 14 -4.19 20.32 -6.78
C ARG A 14 -4.59 20.30 -5.31
N ILE A 15 -4.01 19.37 -4.55
CA ILE A 15 -4.09 19.36 -3.08
C ILE A 15 -2.69 19.60 -2.54
N LEU A 16 -2.54 20.69 -1.82
CA LEU A 16 -1.27 21.14 -1.25
C LEU A 16 -1.16 20.73 0.21
N LEU A 17 0.05 20.48 0.70
CA LEU A 17 0.33 20.31 2.12
C LEU A 17 0.33 21.68 2.81
N ARG A 18 -0.65 21.93 3.69
CA ARG A 18 -0.83 23.21 4.38
C ARG A 18 -0.11 23.25 5.73
N SER A 19 -0.14 22.16 6.48
CA SER A 19 0.47 22.08 7.80
C SER A 19 1.06 20.72 8.11
N ARG A 20 2.00 20.65 9.05
CA ARG A 20 2.56 19.40 9.56
C ARG A 20 1.55 18.78 10.54
N PRO A 21 1.00 17.59 10.25
CA PRO A 21 -0.01 17.00 11.13
C PRO A 21 0.59 16.62 12.49
N LYS A 22 -0.16 16.86 13.56
CA LYS A 22 0.05 16.25 14.87
C LYS A 22 -0.85 15.01 14.95
N GLY A 23 -0.28 13.83 15.19
CA GLY A 23 -1.05 12.58 15.16
C GLY A 23 -1.53 12.19 13.76
N ILE A 24 -2.79 11.75 13.68
CA ILE A 24 -3.42 11.30 12.42
C ILE A 24 -3.69 12.51 11.51
N PRO A 25 -3.31 12.46 10.22
CA PRO A 25 -3.59 13.53 9.27
C PRO A 25 -5.09 13.85 9.19
N GLN A 26 -5.39 15.13 9.16
CA GLN A 26 -6.75 15.64 9.04
C GLN A 26 -6.93 16.42 7.72
N PRO A 27 -8.14 16.55 7.19
CA PRO A 27 -8.38 17.37 6.00
C PRO A 27 -7.86 18.81 6.12
N ALA A 28 -7.84 19.39 7.34
CA ALA A 28 -7.32 20.73 7.62
C ALA A 28 -5.81 20.87 7.42
N ASP A 29 -5.05 19.76 7.36
CA ASP A 29 -3.61 19.77 7.05
C ASP A 29 -3.33 20.04 5.56
N PHE A 30 -4.37 20.09 4.75
CA PHE A 30 -4.29 20.26 3.31
C PHE A 30 -5.08 21.49 2.84
N ALA A 31 -4.75 21.98 1.65
CA ALA A 31 -5.48 23.04 0.98
C ALA A 31 -5.75 22.65 -0.48
N SER A 32 -6.96 22.92 -0.95
CA SER A 32 -7.27 22.83 -2.39
C SER A 32 -6.70 24.04 -3.10
N ASP A 33 -6.15 23.83 -4.29
CA ASP A 33 -5.56 24.85 -5.13
C ASP A 33 -5.88 24.60 -6.60
N GLN A 34 -5.77 25.63 -7.42
CA GLN A 34 -5.95 25.58 -8.87
C GLN A 34 -4.80 26.32 -9.56
N ALA A 35 -4.26 25.71 -10.59
CA ALA A 35 -3.21 26.31 -11.40
C ALA A 35 -3.50 26.09 -12.90
N PRO A 36 -2.98 26.94 -13.78
CA PRO A 36 -2.98 26.65 -15.20
C PRO A 36 -2.31 25.31 -15.51
N ILE A 37 -2.81 24.60 -16.52
CA ILE A 37 -2.13 23.42 -17.04
C ILE A 37 -0.85 23.87 -17.73
N CYS A 38 0.29 23.24 -17.38
CA CYS A 38 1.55 23.50 -18.02
C CYS A 38 1.68 22.63 -19.29
N ALA A 39 1.83 23.24 -20.45
CA ALA A 39 2.19 22.50 -21.66
C ALA A 39 3.56 21.82 -21.47
N PRO A 40 3.76 20.61 -22.02
CA PRO A 40 5.02 19.89 -21.86
C PRO A 40 6.16 20.58 -22.60
N GLY A 41 7.30 20.73 -21.94
CA GLY A 41 8.57 21.14 -22.53
C GLY A 41 9.28 19.95 -23.19
N SER A 42 10.54 20.17 -23.63
CA SER A 42 11.36 19.10 -24.24
C SER A 42 11.50 17.91 -23.26
N ASP A 43 11.21 16.69 -23.75
CA ASP A 43 11.20 15.42 -22.99
C ASP A 43 10.27 15.40 -21.78
N GLU A 44 9.18 16.18 -21.85
CA GLU A 44 8.10 16.16 -20.86
C GLU A 44 6.80 15.63 -21.45
N VAL A 45 5.91 15.20 -20.56
CA VAL A 45 4.62 14.57 -20.86
C VAL A 45 3.54 15.18 -19.98
N LEU A 46 2.47 15.70 -20.59
CA LEU A 46 1.25 16.11 -19.91
C LEU A 46 0.36 14.88 -19.68
N LEU A 47 -0.12 14.75 -18.47
CA LEU A 47 -0.84 13.56 -18.00
C LEU A 47 -2.23 13.93 -17.48
N GLU A 48 -3.17 13.00 -17.60
CA GLU A 48 -4.43 12.98 -16.87
C GLU A 48 -4.34 11.93 -15.76
N THR A 49 -4.39 12.36 -14.49
CA THR A 49 -4.40 11.43 -13.36
C THR A 49 -5.73 10.67 -13.33
N LEU A 50 -5.68 9.35 -13.45
CA LEU A 50 -6.86 8.49 -13.35
C LEU A 50 -7.05 7.98 -11.93
N LEU A 51 -6.00 7.42 -11.34
CA LEU A 51 -6.03 6.76 -10.03
C LEU A 51 -4.85 7.21 -9.17
N LEU A 52 -5.10 7.53 -7.92
CA LEU A 52 -4.08 7.80 -6.90
C LEU A 52 -4.08 6.71 -5.84
N SER A 53 -2.91 6.16 -5.55
CA SER A 53 -2.69 5.29 -4.40
C SER A 53 -2.63 6.11 -3.13
N ILE A 54 -3.38 5.74 -2.10
CA ILE A 54 -3.25 6.32 -0.77
C ILE A 54 -2.54 5.31 0.12
N ASP A 55 -1.42 5.73 0.71
CA ASP A 55 -0.50 4.86 1.43
C ASP A 55 -0.05 5.46 2.77
N PRO A 56 0.14 4.65 3.83
CA PRO A 56 0.57 5.15 5.14
C PRO A 56 1.91 5.90 5.13
N ALA A 57 2.81 5.55 4.20
CA ALA A 57 4.11 6.23 4.03
C ALA A 57 3.98 7.73 3.76
N MET A 58 2.85 8.18 3.21
CA MET A 58 2.57 9.59 2.95
C MET A 58 2.61 10.43 4.22
N ARG A 59 2.20 9.88 5.37
CA ARG A 59 2.29 10.57 6.66
C ARG A 59 3.73 10.93 7.03
N SER A 60 4.68 10.05 6.75
CA SER A 60 6.10 10.35 6.99
C SER A 60 6.60 11.45 6.03
N TRP A 61 6.16 11.45 4.78
CA TRP A 61 6.54 12.49 3.81
C TRP A 61 6.01 13.88 4.18
N MET A 62 4.91 13.96 4.93
CA MET A 62 4.38 15.22 5.45
C MET A 62 5.26 15.83 6.53
N LEU A 63 6.21 15.10 7.14
CA LEU A 63 7.07 15.64 8.20
C LEU A 63 8.20 16.51 7.65
N ASP A 64 8.88 16.03 6.61
CA ASP A 64 10.13 16.62 6.11
C ASP A 64 10.30 16.60 4.59
N THR A 65 9.65 15.67 3.89
CA THR A 65 9.90 15.44 2.45
C THR A 65 9.10 16.38 1.56
N VAL A 66 7.85 16.71 1.93
CA VAL A 66 6.99 17.63 1.16
C VAL A 66 7.06 19.02 1.80
N PRO A 67 7.51 20.05 1.09
CA PRO A 67 7.46 21.43 1.59
C PRO A 67 6.01 21.89 1.86
N LEU A 68 5.82 22.80 2.81
CA LEU A 68 4.52 23.45 3.02
C LEU A 68 4.20 24.32 1.81
N GLY A 69 2.96 24.24 1.33
CA GLY A 69 2.50 24.92 0.12
C GLY A 69 2.71 24.13 -1.17
N ASP A 70 3.47 23.04 -1.15
CA ASP A 70 3.68 22.19 -2.33
C ASP A 70 2.57 21.15 -2.48
N VAL A 71 2.44 20.65 -3.72
CA VAL A 71 1.50 19.54 -4.04
C VAL A 71 1.85 18.32 -3.22
N MET A 72 0.84 17.77 -2.51
CA MET A 72 1.04 16.54 -1.74
C MET A 72 1.52 15.41 -2.63
N ARG A 73 2.57 14.72 -2.21
CA ARG A 73 3.20 13.64 -2.96
C ARG A 73 2.30 12.39 -2.99
N GLY A 74 2.17 11.77 -4.17
CA GLY A 74 1.41 10.53 -4.36
C GLY A 74 1.79 9.83 -5.65
N GLY A 75 1.77 8.51 -5.63
CA GLY A 75 1.90 7.69 -6.83
C GLY A 75 0.53 7.32 -7.40
N GLY A 76 0.49 7.01 -8.69
CA GLY A 76 -0.78 6.67 -9.32
C GLY A 76 -0.63 6.19 -10.76
N ILE A 77 -1.78 6.03 -11.41
CA ILE A 77 -1.90 5.71 -12.82
C ILE A 77 -2.49 6.91 -13.55
N ALA A 78 -1.90 7.26 -14.66
CA ALA A 78 -2.33 8.37 -15.50
C ALA A 78 -2.38 7.97 -16.98
N ARG A 79 -3.14 8.74 -17.75
CA ARG A 79 -3.15 8.69 -19.22
C ARG A 79 -2.31 9.81 -19.77
N VAL A 80 -1.54 9.54 -20.80
CA VAL A 80 -0.82 10.55 -21.58
C VAL A 80 -1.83 11.37 -22.37
N LEU A 81 -1.83 12.70 -22.19
CA LEU A 81 -2.62 13.65 -22.97
C LEU A 81 -1.80 14.25 -24.12
N GLU A 82 -0.60 14.75 -23.82
CA GLU A 82 0.34 15.30 -24.78
C GLU A 82 1.76 14.87 -24.42
N SER A 83 2.60 14.61 -25.41
CA SER A 83 4.00 14.20 -25.20
C SER A 83 4.94 14.97 -26.09
N ARG A 84 6.04 15.45 -25.52
CA ARG A 84 7.22 15.98 -26.20
C ARG A 84 8.42 15.03 -26.06
N SER A 85 8.16 13.78 -25.68
CA SER A 85 9.15 12.70 -25.62
C SER A 85 8.83 11.64 -26.67
N ALA A 86 9.85 11.13 -27.35
CA ALA A 86 9.68 10.02 -28.31
C ALA A 86 9.27 8.70 -27.63
N ALA A 87 9.45 8.60 -26.31
CA ALA A 87 9.14 7.38 -25.56
C ALA A 87 7.65 7.17 -25.29
N PHE A 88 6.81 8.23 -25.33
CA PHE A 88 5.40 8.17 -24.94
C PHE A 88 4.49 8.77 -26.02
N GLN A 89 3.29 8.18 -26.18
CA GLN A 89 2.27 8.64 -27.11
C GLN A 89 0.96 8.97 -26.36
N PRO A 90 0.16 9.96 -26.86
CA PRO A 90 -1.18 10.21 -26.32
C PRO A 90 -2.03 8.95 -26.25
N GLY A 91 -2.77 8.78 -25.15
CA GLY A 91 -3.62 7.62 -24.87
C GLY A 91 -2.94 6.51 -24.07
N GLU A 92 -1.60 6.42 -24.07
CA GLU A 92 -0.88 5.39 -23.29
C GLU A 92 -1.09 5.58 -21.78
N LEU A 93 -1.19 4.48 -21.05
CA LEU A 93 -1.23 4.49 -19.59
C LEU A 93 0.19 4.44 -19.01
N VAL A 94 0.39 5.22 -17.96
CA VAL A 94 1.67 5.29 -17.24
C VAL A 94 1.48 5.23 -15.73
N GLN A 95 2.44 4.65 -15.04
CA GLN A 95 2.59 4.73 -13.60
C GLN A 95 3.67 5.76 -13.25
N ALA A 96 3.38 6.68 -12.33
CA ALA A 96 4.33 7.72 -11.92
C ALA A 96 4.04 8.28 -10.53
N ARG A 97 4.93 9.15 -10.04
CA ARG A 97 4.68 10.02 -8.88
C ARG A 97 3.94 11.27 -9.35
N LEU A 98 2.63 11.16 -9.47
CA LEU A 98 1.76 12.19 -10.04
C LEU A 98 1.55 13.40 -9.13
N GLY A 99 1.75 13.22 -7.81
CA GLY A 99 1.23 14.17 -6.82
C GLY A 99 -0.31 14.11 -6.72
N TRP A 100 -0.88 14.76 -5.73
CA TRP A 100 -2.34 14.86 -5.59
C TRP A 100 -2.87 15.99 -6.48
N GLN A 101 -2.99 15.71 -7.76
CA GLN A 101 -3.41 16.67 -8.78
C GLN A 101 -4.03 15.99 -10.00
N THR A 102 -4.81 16.75 -10.77
CA THR A 102 -5.56 16.21 -11.91
C THR A 102 -4.71 16.07 -13.18
N GLN A 103 -3.88 17.06 -13.48
CA GLN A 103 -3.14 17.12 -14.76
C GLN A 103 -1.69 17.59 -14.55
N PRO A 104 -0.80 16.68 -14.08
CA PRO A 104 0.63 16.99 -13.98
C PRO A 104 1.33 16.94 -15.33
N THR A 105 2.32 17.82 -15.53
CA THR A 105 3.35 17.69 -16.55
C THR A 105 4.62 17.19 -15.89
N LEU A 106 5.17 16.09 -16.38
CA LEU A 106 6.33 15.42 -15.79
C LEU A 106 7.39 15.06 -16.83
N PRO A 107 8.69 15.09 -16.46
CA PRO A 107 9.76 14.54 -17.29
C PRO A 107 9.55 13.07 -17.59
N ALA A 108 9.80 12.67 -18.84
CA ALA A 108 9.54 11.31 -19.33
C ALA A 108 10.28 10.21 -18.54
N HIS A 109 11.49 10.48 -18.05
CA HIS A 109 12.26 9.51 -17.28
C HIS A 109 11.66 9.16 -15.90
N PHE A 110 10.65 9.90 -15.41
CA PHE A 110 9.89 9.54 -14.20
C PHE A 110 8.67 8.65 -14.46
N LEU A 111 8.37 8.38 -15.73
CA LEU A 111 7.21 7.62 -16.15
C LEU A 111 7.58 6.18 -16.45
N GLN A 112 6.72 5.25 -16.04
CA GLN A 112 6.79 3.85 -16.41
C GLN A 112 5.53 3.49 -17.20
N LYS A 113 5.69 2.93 -18.40
CA LYS A 113 4.54 2.44 -19.19
C LYS A 113 3.81 1.33 -18.43
N VAL A 114 2.51 1.37 -18.50
CA VAL A 114 1.62 0.30 -18.07
C VAL A 114 1.53 -0.72 -19.21
N ASP A 115 1.85 -1.97 -18.91
CA ASP A 115 1.64 -3.09 -19.83
C ASP A 115 0.21 -3.60 -19.67
N GLU A 116 -0.70 -3.08 -20.50
CA GLU A 116 -2.13 -3.41 -20.46
C GLU A 116 -2.42 -4.88 -20.78
N THR A 117 -1.46 -5.63 -21.36
CA THR A 117 -1.62 -7.08 -21.58
C THR A 117 -1.62 -7.87 -20.26
N ARG A 118 -1.10 -7.29 -19.18
CA ARG A 118 -1.07 -7.87 -17.83
C ARG A 118 -2.25 -7.44 -16.95
N GLY A 119 -2.97 -6.40 -17.33
CA GLY A 119 -4.13 -5.88 -16.62
C GLY A 119 -4.36 -4.39 -16.86
N ASP A 120 -5.55 -3.94 -16.52
CA ASP A 120 -6.00 -2.56 -16.64
C ASP A 120 -5.39 -1.64 -15.56
N ALA A 121 -5.80 -0.37 -15.54
CA ALA A 121 -5.36 0.63 -14.56
C ALA A 121 -5.62 0.19 -13.10
N LEU A 122 -6.74 -0.52 -12.83
CA LEU A 122 -7.06 -1.02 -11.49
C LEU A 122 -6.13 -2.17 -11.08
N ALA A 123 -5.76 -3.04 -12.01
CA ALA A 123 -4.76 -4.07 -11.76
C ALA A 123 -3.39 -3.44 -11.42
N TRP A 124 -2.98 -2.39 -12.14
CA TRP A 124 -1.69 -1.75 -11.95
C TRP A 124 -1.59 -0.85 -10.71
N ILE A 125 -2.68 -0.27 -10.22
CA ILE A 125 -2.70 0.41 -8.92
C ILE A 125 -2.83 -0.58 -7.76
N GLY A 126 -3.40 -1.74 -8.02
CA GLY A 126 -3.73 -2.79 -7.07
C GLY A 126 -2.76 -3.97 -7.07
N PRO A 127 -3.16 -5.14 -7.62
CA PRO A 127 -2.40 -6.40 -7.50
C PRO A 127 -1.08 -6.42 -8.28
N LEU A 128 -0.82 -5.49 -9.18
CA LEU A 128 0.47 -5.28 -9.87
C LEU A 128 1.19 -4.02 -9.38
N GLY A 129 0.56 -3.26 -8.47
CA GLY A 129 1.09 -2.00 -7.94
C GLY A 129 2.18 -2.19 -6.89
N LEU A 130 2.72 -1.05 -6.43
CA LEU A 130 3.85 -1.03 -5.49
C LEU A 130 3.57 -1.77 -4.18
N SER A 131 2.33 -1.75 -3.67
CA SER A 131 1.94 -2.50 -2.47
C SER A 131 2.09 -4.01 -2.65
N ALA A 132 1.71 -4.53 -3.82
CA ALA A 132 1.83 -5.95 -4.14
C ALA A 132 3.30 -6.36 -4.37
N VAL A 133 4.07 -5.52 -5.05
CA VAL A 133 5.53 -5.68 -5.21
C VAL A 133 6.22 -5.68 -3.84
N THR A 134 5.77 -4.83 -2.90
CA THR A 134 6.27 -4.82 -1.52
C THR A 134 6.00 -6.14 -0.82
N ALA A 135 4.78 -6.68 -0.95
CA ALA A 135 4.43 -7.99 -0.38
C ALA A 135 5.29 -9.10 -0.98
N TYR A 136 5.53 -9.08 -2.28
CA TYR A 136 6.35 -10.08 -2.98
C TYR A 136 7.77 -10.15 -2.40
N PHE A 137 8.51 -9.06 -2.39
CA PHE A 137 9.87 -9.05 -1.86
C PHE A 137 9.94 -9.27 -0.35
N GLY A 138 8.98 -8.71 0.39
CA GLY A 138 8.90 -8.92 1.83
C GLY A 138 8.68 -10.38 2.20
N MET A 139 7.83 -11.10 1.48
CA MET A 139 7.57 -12.52 1.74
C MET A 139 8.71 -13.42 1.24
N ARG A 140 9.20 -13.20 0.03
CA ARG A 140 10.15 -14.12 -0.62
C ARG A 140 11.60 -13.84 -0.24
N ASP A 141 12.07 -12.60 -0.39
CA ASP A 141 13.49 -12.26 -0.16
C ASP A 141 13.79 -12.05 1.33
N ILE A 142 12.95 -11.30 2.03
CA ILE A 142 13.18 -10.98 3.44
C ILE A 142 12.67 -12.10 4.35
N GLY A 143 11.43 -12.51 4.14
CA GLY A 143 10.76 -13.57 4.90
C GLY A 143 11.31 -14.95 4.60
N GLY A 144 11.73 -15.20 3.36
CA GLY A 144 12.15 -16.52 2.92
C GLY A 144 11.03 -17.54 3.17
N VAL A 145 9.80 -17.18 2.78
CA VAL A 145 8.62 -18.03 2.95
C VAL A 145 8.82 -19.37 2.29
N LYS A 146 8.44 -20.44 2.97
CA LYS A 146 8.60 -21.83 2.49
C LYS A 146 7.40 -22.68 2.87
N PRO A 147 7.12 -23.75 2.14
CA PRO A 147 6.02 -24.66 2.42
C PRO A 147 6.04 -25.15 3.87
N GLY A 148 4.83 -25.17 4.50
CA GLY A 148 4.65 -25.61 5.88
C GLY A 148 4.93 -24.54 6.94
N ASP A 149 5.41 -23.33 6.59
CA ASP A 149 5.52 -22.22 7.53
C ASP A 149 4.14 -21.85 8.12
N ARG A 150 4.12 -21.52 9.39
CA ARG A 150 2.99 -20.87 10.07
C ARG A 150 3.21 -19.38 10.00
N VAL A 151 2.40 -18.73 9.18
CA VAL A 151 2.57 -17.31 8.85
C VAL A 151 1.51 -16.48 9.55
N LEU A 152 1.94 -15.47 10.27
CA LEU A 152 1.06 -14.41 10.79
C LEU A 152 1.24 -13.15 9.93
N VAL A 153 0.14 -12.51 9.54
CA VAL A 153 0.15 -11.25 8.79
C VAL A 153 -0.67 -10.21 9.53
N SER A 154 -0.07 -9.11 9.95
CA SER A 154 -0.81 -7.97 10.50
C SER A 154 -1.34 -7.04 9.39
N ALA A 155 -2.47 -6.35 9.66
CA ALA A 155 -3.21 -5.56 8.67
C ALA A 155 -3.47 -6.38 7.38
N ALA A 156 -3.86 -7.64 7.54
CA ALA A 156 -3.97 -8.63 6.46
C ALA A 156 -5.00 -8.26 5.39
N ALA A 157 -5.97 -7.39 5.67
CA ALA A 157 -6.94 -6.89 4.70
C ALA A 157 -6.48 -5.60 3.99
N GLY A 158 -5.31 -5.05 4.32
CA GLY A 158 -4.74 -3.85 3.70
C GLY A 158 -4.05 -4.12 2.36
N GLY A 159 -3.57 -3.06 1.70
CA GLY A 159 -2.98 -3.15 0.35
C GLY A 159 -1.82 -4.14 0.23
N VAL A 160 -0.90 -4.15 1.20
CA VAL A 160 0.23 -5.08 1.26
C VAL A 160 -0.19 -6.41 1.88
N GLY A 161 -0.91 -6.35 3.03
CA GLY A 161 -1.21 -7.53 3.84
C GLY A 161 -2.01 -8.60 3.12
N GLN A 162 -3.04 -8.22 2.33
CA GLN A 162 -3.84 -9.20 1.59
C GLN A 162 -3.05 -9.93 0.50
N VAL A 163 -2.04 -9.29 -0.08
CA VAL A 163 -1.15 -9.94 -1.05
C VAL A 163 -0.14 -10.84 -0.33
N ALA A 164 0.46 -10.37 0.78
CA ALA A 164 1.39 -11.16 1.58
C ALA A 164 0.74 -12.47 2.09
N ALA A 165 -0.49 -12.37 2.60
CA ALA A 165 -1.24 -13.54 3.06
C ALA A 165 -1.50 -14.56 1.92
N GLN A 166 -1.82 -14.09 0.73
CA GLN A 166 -2.04 -14.96 -0.43
C GLN A 166 -0.74 -15.56 -0.97
N ILE A 167 0.37 -14.80 -0.97
CA ILE A 167 1.69 -15.37 -1.31
C ILE A 167 2.00 -16.54 -0.38
N ALA A 168 1.80 -16.38 0.94
CA ALA A 168 2.00 -17.46 1.90
C ALA A 168 1.12 -18.68 1.59
N ARG A 169 -0.16 -18.49 1.25
CA ARG A 169 -1.06 -19.59 0.87
C ARG A 169 -0.62 -20.30 -0.41
N ILE A 170 -0.22 -19.54 -1.42
CA ILE A 170 0.30 -20.09 -2.69
C ILE A 170 1.55 -20.94 -2.44
N GLU A 171 2.38 -20.55 -1.46
CA GLU A 171 3.57 -21.30 -1.04
C GLU A 171 3.24 -22.42 -0.02
N ALA A 172 1.97 -22.83 0.07
CA ALA A 172 1.50 -23.92 0.94
C ALA A 172 1.82 -23.72 2.44
N CYS A 173 1.69 -22.50 2.92
CA CYS A 173 1.79 -22.15 4.33
C CYS A 173 0.43 -22.22 5.03
N ARG A 174 0.45 -22.36 6.36
CA ARG A 174 -0.71 -22.12 7.22
C ARG A 174 -0.73 -20.64 7.60
N VAL A 175 -1.80 -19.91 7.24
CA VAL A 175 -1.85 -18.46 7.33
C VAL A 175 -2.88 -17.95 8.31
N THR A 176 -2.45 -17.19 9.30
CA THR A 176 -3.29 -16.40 10.19
C THR A 176 -3.26 -14.93 9.79
N GLY A 177 -4.42 -14.32 9.56
CA GLY A 177 -4.54 -12.89 9.22
C GLY A 177 -5.12 -12.09 10.37
N MET A 178 -4.55 -10.90 10.67
CA MET A 178 -5.14 -9.93 11.59
C MET A 178 -5.75 -8.77 10.82
N ALA A 179 -7.02 -8.44 11.10
CA ALA A 179 -7.71 -7.27 10.57
C ALA A 179 -8.64 -6.69 11.64
N GLY A 180 -9.20 -5.51 11.42
CA GLY A 180 -10.14 -4.89 12.37
C GLY A 180 -11.54 -4.77 11.77
N GLY A 181 -12.51 -5.40 12.42
CA GLY A 181 -13.92 -5.39 12.06
C GLY A 181 -14.37 -6.57 11.23
N ALA A 182 -15.65 -6.95 11.43
CA ALA A 182 -16.25 -8.19 10.92
C ALA A 182 -16.15 -8.31 9.38
N ASP A 183 -16.37 -7.22 8.63
CA ASP A 183 -16.33 -7.23 7.15
C ASP A 183 -14.93 -7.60 6.61
N LYS A 184 -13.86 -7.04 7.20
CA LYS A 184 -12.49 -7.38 6.79
C LYS A 184 -12.12 -8.81 7.19
N CYS A 185 -12.56 -9.25 8.36
CA CYS A 185 -12.34 -10.62 8.81
C CYS A 185 -13.10 -11.63 7.95
N ALA A 186 -14.33 -11.31 7.53
CA ALA A 186 -15.09 -12.13 6.61
C ALA A 186 -14.38 -12.23 5.23
N TRP A 187 -13.87 -11.10 4.70
CA TRP A 187 -13.08 -11.10 3.47
C TRP A 187 -11.87 -12.06 3.56
N LEU A 188 -11.12 -12.00 4.66
CA LEU A 188 -9.94 -12.85 4.86
C LEU A 188 -10.31 -14.34 4.96
N ARG A 189 -11.41 -14.66 5.65
CA ARG A 189 -11.86 -16.03 5.87
C ARG A 189 -12.56 -16.60 4.64
N ASP A 190 -13.56 -15.86 4.11
CA ASP A 190 -14.52 -16.42 3.16
C ASP A 190 -14.05 -16.26 1.70
N THR A 191 -13.24 -15.22 1.41
CA THR A 191 -12.71 -14.95 0.06
C THR A 191 -11.26 -15.34 -0.10
N LEU A 192 -10.40 -14.99 0.86
CA LEU A 192 -8.99 -15.37 0.81
C LEU A 192 -8.72 -16.75 1.42
N HIS A 193 -9.70 -17.34 2.11
CA HIS A 193 -9.64 -18.67 2.71
C HIS A 193 -8.41 -18.85 3.62
N LEU A 194 -8.13 -17.87 4.49
CA LEU A 194 -7.07 -17.99 5.47
C LEU A 194 -7.46 -19.01 6.55
N ASP A 195 -6.48 -19.73 7.09
CA ASP A 195 -6.69 -20.81 8.06
C ASP A 195 -7.24 -20.29 9.41
N ALA A 196 -6.83 -19.09 9.79
CA ALA A 196 -7.35 -18.38 10.97
C ALA A 196 -7.39 -16.88 10.75
N VAL A 197 -8.32 -16.20 11.42
CA VAL A 197 -8.49 -14.75 11.34
C VAL A 197 -8.71 -14.18 12.74
N ILE A 198 -8.00 -13.10 13.07
CA ILE A 198 -8.11 -12.36 14.33
C ILE A 198 -8.72 -10.99 14.04
N ASP A 199 -9.87 -10.68 14.66
CA ASP A 199 -10.39 -9.31 14.72
C ASP A 199 -9.79 -8.59 15.93
N TYR A 200 -8.69 -7.86 15.71
CA TYR A 200 -7.99 -7.17 16.79
C TYR A 200 -8.83 -6.10 17.49
N LYS A 201 -9.94 -5.65 16.89
CA LYS A 201 -10.87 -4.67 17.50
C LYS A 201 -11.85 -5.32 18.49
N ALA A 202 -12.05 -6.62 18.36
CA ALA A 202 -12.92 -7.41 19.25
C ALA A 202 -12.15 -8.05 20.41
N GLU A 203 -10.82 -7.98 20.41
CA GLU A 203 -9.96 -8.63 21.40
C GLU A 203 -9.47 -7.65 22.46
N ASN A 204 -9.65 -8.00 23.74
CA ASN A 204 -9.10 -7.23 24.85
C ASN A 204 -7.61 -7.54 25.13
N ASP A 205 -7.18 -8.75 24.77
CA ASP A 205 -5.80 -9.23 24.90
C ASP A 205 -5.34 -9.83 23.57
N LEU A 206 -4.58 -9.04 22.83
CA LEU A 206 -4.10 -9.42 21.52
C LEU A 206 -3.08 -10.57 21.60
N ALA A 207 -2.26 -10.64 22.64
CA ALA A 207 -1.31 -11.73 22.81
C ALA A 207 -2.03 -13.05 23.02
N ALA A 208 -3.05 -13.09 23.90
CA ALA A 208 -3.88 -14.27 24.08
C ALA A 208 -4.62 -14.66 22.80
N ALA A 209 -5.13 -13.69 22.03
CA ALA A 209 -5.80 -13.95 20.74
C ALA A 209 -4.86 -14.58 19.72
N ILE A 210 -3.61 -14.07 19.61
CA ILE A 210 -2.57 -14.65 18.74
C ILE A 210 -2.25 -16.09 19.20
N GLY A 211 -2.12 -16.33 20.50
CA GLY A 211 -1.87 -17.68 21.04
C GLY A 211 -2.97 -18.68 20.70
N ARG A 212 -4.24 -18.25 20.76
CA ARG A 212 -5.38 -19.10 20.33
C ARG A 212 -5.38 -19.40 18.84
N ALA A 213 -5.07 -18.40 18.01
CA ALA A 213 -5.08 -18.55 16.56
C ALA A 213 -3.83 -19.25 16.00
N CYS A 214 -2.70 -19.13 16.71
CA CYS A 214 -1.42 -19.73 16.37
C CYS A 214 -0.92 -20.67 17.48
N PRO A 215 -1.66 -21.76 17.84
CA PRO A 215 -1.32 -22.58 19.02
C PRO A 215 0.02 -23.30 18.90
N GLU A 216 0.49 -23.51 17.68
CA GLU A 216 1.79 -24.14 17.41
C GLU A 216 2.92 -23.10 17.22
N GLY A 217 2.64 -21.80 17.42
CA GLY A 217 3.57 -20.70 17.25
C GLY A 217 3.71 -20.21 15.80
N ILE A 218 4.60 -19.25 15.60
CA ILE A 218 4.78 -18.49 14.35
C ILE A 218 6.19 -18.73 13.80
N ASP A 219 6.29 -19.21 12.55
CA ASP A 219 7.54 -19.39 11.83
C ASP A 219 7.92 -18.11 11.06
N LEU A 220 6.89 -17.36 10.55
CA LEU A 220 7.08 -16.11 9.84
C LEU A 220 6.01 -15.08 10.24
N TYR A 221 6.43 -13.94 10.76
CA TYR A 221 5.55 -12.80 11.00
C TYR A 221 5.81 -11.69 10.00
N PHE A 222 4.78 -11.33 9.23
CA PHE A 222 4.82 -10.20 8.30
C PHE A 222 4.14 -9.00 8.96
N ASP A 223 4.97 -8.05 9.44
CA ASP A 223 4.50 -6.92 10.22
C ASP A 223 4.30 -5.64 9.39
N ASN A 224 3.05 -5.18 9.33
CA ASN A 224 2.64 -3.89 8.76
C ASN A 224 2.32 -2.84 9.83
N VAL A 225 2.26 -3.22 11.11
CA VAL A 225 1.63 -2.42 12.17
C VAL A 225 2.64 -1.89 13.18
N GLY A 226 3.58 -2.72 13.63
CA GLY A 226 4.52 -2.35 14.69
C GLY A 226 3.87 -2.21 16.08
N GLY A 227 4.57 -1.57 17.00
CA GLY A 227 4.08 -1.22 18.33
C GLY A 227 3.53 -2.41 19.13
N PRO A 228 2.39 -2.25 19.85
CA PRO A 228 1.80 -3.31 20.65
C PRO A 228 1.50 -4.59 19.87
N THR A 229 1.16 -4.48 18.58
CA THR A 229 0.88 -5.65 17.73
C THR A 229 2.14 -6.48 17.48
N LEU A 230 3.26 -5.82 17.16
CA LEU A 230 4.55 -6.50 17.05
C LEU A 230 4.93 -7.14 18.37
N ASP A 231 4.80 -6.40 19.46
CA ASP A 231 5.19 -6.85 20.79
C ASP A 231 4.43 -8.12 21.24
N ALA A 232 3.11 -8.14 20.98
CA ALA A 232 2.27 -9.32 21.24
C ALA A 232 2.68 -10.54 20.37
N ALA A 233 2.99 -10.30 19.08
CA ALA A 233 3.39 -11.38 18.17
C ALA A 233 4.74 -12.02 18.57
N LEU A 234 5.68 -11.25 19.13
CA LEU A 234 6.98 -11.75 19.58
C LEU A 234 6.87 -12.86 20.63
N LEU A 235 5.83 -12.85 21.47
CA LEU A 235 5.60 -13.88 22.49
C LEU A 235 5.33 -15.27 21.91
N HIS A 236 4.86 -15.33 20.66
CA HIS A 236 4.42 -16.57 20.01
C HIS A 236 5.40 -17.07 18.94
N LEU A 237 6.59 -16.47 18.84
CA LEU A 237 7.60 -16.90 17.88
C LEU A 237 8.10 -18.31 18.18
N ARG A 238 8.26 -19.10 17.14
CA ARG A 238 8.98 -20.38 17.19
C ARG A 238 10.48 -20.15 17.15
N GLU A 239 11.21 -21.19 17.45
CA GLU A 239 12.67 -21.18 17.28
C GLU A 239 13.04 -20.98 15.80
N GLY A 240 13.98 -20.07 15.53
CA GLY A 240 14.40 -19.71 14.18
C GLY A 240 13.39 -18.88 13.38
N ALA A 241 12.35 -18.34 14.03
CA ALA A 241 11.33 -17.53 13.38
C ALA A 241 11.90 -16.29 12.67
N ARG A 242 11.16 -15.79 11.71
CA ARG A 242 11.51 -14.62 10.91
C ARG A 242 10.43 -13.56 11.06
N VAL A 243 10.85 -12.33 11.36
CA VAL A 243 9.97 -11.16 11.46
C VAL A 243 10.35 -10.18 10.35
N VAL A 244 9.43 -9.95 9.42
CA VAL A 244 9.55 -8.98 8.34
C VAL A 244 8.93 -7.67 8.76
N LEU A 245 9.75 -6.64 8.99
CA LEU A 245 9.27 -5.30 9.29
C LEU A 245 8.99 -4.55 7.98
N CYS A 246 7.74 -4.64 7.52
CA CYS A 246 7.27 -3.97 6.31
C CYS A 246 6.73 -2.57 6.61
N GLY A 247 6.07 -2.39 7.75
CA GLY A 247 5.48 -1.13 8.13
C GLY A 247 5.35 -0.96 9.64
N ARG A 248 4.96 0.26 10.03
CA ARG A 248 4.73 0.62 11.45
C ARG A 248 3.57 1.60 11.58
N ILE A 249 2.45 1.31 10.93
CA ILE A 249 1.34 2.27 10.83
C ILE A 249 0.84 2.75 12.20
N SER A 250 0.86 1.90 13.23
CA SER A 250 0.47 2.29 14.60
C SER A 250 1.42 3.30 15.24
N GLN A 251 2.65 3.43 14.72
CA GLN A 251 3.69 4.29 15.29
C GLN A 251 3.90 5.59 14.52
N VAL A 252 3.47 5.64 13.26
CA VAL A 252 3.75 6.80 12.37
C VAL A 252 2.95 8.04 12.79
N ALA A 253 1.78 7.85 13.38
CA ALA A 253 0.91 8.93 13.87
C ALA A 253 0.76 8.92 15.41
N ALA A 254 1.57 8.14 16.11
CA ALA A 254 1.54 8.09 17.58
C ALA A 254 2.22 9.33 18.18
N ASP A 255 1.69 9.82 19.29
CA ASP A 255 2.24 10.97 20.02
C ASP A 255 3.58 10.63 20.68
N ALA A 256 3.76 9.36 21.09
CA ALA A 256 5.01 8.85 21.63
C ALA A 256 5.33 7.48 21.05
N PRO A 257 6.62 7.16 20.83
CA PRO A 257 7.04 5.82 20.39
C PRO A 257 6.67 4.76 21.42
N TYR A 258 6.13 3.63 20.95
CA TYR A 258 5.95 2.45 21.79
C TYR A 258 7.28 1.70 21.93
N GLY A 259 7.72 1.48 23.18
CA GLY A 259 8.89 0.65 23.49
C GLY A 259 8.55 -0.84 23.41
N ILE A 260 9.23 -1.61 22.58
CA ILE A 260 9.04 -3.06 22.48
C ILE A 260 9.57 -3.73 23.74
N VAL A 261 8.70 -4.31 24.53
CA VAL A 261 9.01 -4.97 25.82
C VAL A 261 9.53 -6.39 25.59
N ASN A 262 8.95 -7.11 24.62
CA ASN A 262 9.22 -8.51 24.37
C ASN A 262 10.38 -8.77 23.40
N LEU A 263 11.24 -7.79 23.14
CA LEU A 263 12.37 -7.92 22.21
C LEU A 263 13.32 -9.09 22.58
N GLY A 264 13.40 -9.45 23.87
CA GLY A 264 14.15 -10.62 24.36
C GLY A 264 13.76 -11.95 23.73
N GLN A 265 12.54 -12.05 23.18
CA GLN A 265 12.09 -13.24 22.44
C GLN A 265 12.90 -13.49 21.17
N ILE A 266 13.42 -12.44 20.52
CA ILE A 266 14.32 -12.59 19.36
C ILE A 266 15.57 -13.39 19.75
N LEU A 267 16.17 -13.07 20.89
CA LEU A 267 17.32 -13.83 21.42
C LEU A 267 16.91 -15.26 21.82
N SER A 268 15.88 -15.38 22.67
CA SER A 268 15.45 -16.67 23.24
C SER A 268 15.01 -17.68 22.18
N ARG A 269 14.40 -17.20 21.09
CA ARG A 269 13.94 -18.01 19.97
C ARG A 269 14.96 -18.12 18.84
N ARG A 270 16.14 -17.53 18.97
CA ARG A 270 17.13 -17.46 17.89
C ARG A 270 16.52 -16.95 16.58
N ALA A 271 15.52 -16.06 16.71
CA ALA A 271 14.79 -15.48 15.61
C ALA A 271 15.58 -14.35 14.95
N ARG A 272 15.19 -13.98 13.74
CA ARG A 272 15.69 -12.76 13.08
C ARG A 272 14.54 -11.77 12.85
N MET A 273 14.86 -10.49 12.96
CA MET A 273 13.94 -9.40 12.62
C MET A 273 14.64 -8.50 11.59
N GLN A 274 13.99 -8.24 10.46
CA GLN A 274 14.59 -7.50 9.35
C GLN A 274 13.59 -6.54 8.71
N GLY A 275 13.99 -5.25 8.62
CA GLY A 275 13.30 -4.25 7.83
C GLY A 275 13.79 -4.22 6.40
N PHE A 276 12.96 -3.69 5.50
CA PHE A 276 13.33 -3.45 4.11
C PHE A 276 12.57 -2.26 3.53
N GLN A 277 13.08 -1.76 2.42
CA GLN A 277 12.44 -0.73 1.62
C GLN A 277 12.30 -1.25 0.19
N VAL A 278 11.08 -1.32 -0.32
CA VAL A 278 10.79 -1.84 -1.66
C VAL A 278 11.56 -1.12 -2.77
N PHE A 279 11.88 0.17 -2.59
CA PHE A 279 12.63 0.96 -3.58
C PHE A 279 14.06 0.42 -3.84
N ARG A 280 14.61 -0.39 -2.93
CA ARG A 280 15.91 -1.07 -3.14
C ARG A 280 15.83 -2.23 -4.13
N TYR A 281 14.62 -2.65 -4.50
CA TYR A 281 14.34 -3.72 -5.44
C TYR A 281 13.88 -3.20 -6.81
N HIS A 282 14.08 -1.90 -7.08
CA HIS A 282 13.59 -1.25 -8.31
C HIS A 282 13.95 -2.04 -9.58
N ASP A 283 15.19 -2.50 -9.69
CA ASP A 283 15.68 -3.25 -10.87
C ASP A 283 15.04 -4.64 -11.02
N ARG A 284 14.35 -5.11 -9.98
CA ARG A 284 13.67 -6.43 -9.93
C ARG A 284 12.15 -6.31 -9.93
N TYR A 285 11.58 -5.14 -10.11
CA TYR A 285 10.11 -4.98 -10.08
C TYR A 285 9.41 -5.81 -11.15
N GLU A 286 10.04 -6.01 -12.32
CA GLU A 286 9.48 -6.82 -13.39
C GLU A 286 9.39 -8.31 -13.03
N GLU A 287 10.35 -8.83 -12.26
CA GLU A 287 10.27 -10.18 -11.68
C GLU A 287 9.01 -10.34 -10.82
N ALA A 288 8.79 -9.40 -9.89
CA ALA A 288 7.63 -9.42 -9.02
C ALA A 288 6.32 -9.31 -9.80
N ARG A 289 6.25 -8.37 -10.76
CA ARG A 289 5.05 -8.14 -11.57
C ARG A 289 4.72 -9.33 -12.48
N ALA A 290 5.71 -9.96 -13.08
CA ALA A 290 5.50 -11.15 -13.89
C ALA A 290 4.89 -12.29 -13.05
N TRP A 291 5.42 -12.51 -11.84
CA TRP A 291 4.89 -13.51 -10.91
C TRP A 291 3.46 -13.19 -10.47
N LEU A 292 3.20 -11.94 -10.07
CA LEU A 292 1.88 -11.46 -9.62
C LEU A 292 0.84 -11.54 -10.75
N ALA A 293 1.20 -11.12 -11.96
CA ALA A 293 0.31 -11.16 -13.11
C ALA A 293 -0.11 -12.60 -13.48
N ALA A 294 0.83 -13.56 -13.41
CA ALA A 294 0.50 -14.97 -13.62
C ALA A 294 -0.52 -15.46 -12.58
N ARG A 295 -0.34 -15.15 -11.29
CA ARG A 295 -1.25 -15.55 -10.21
C ARG A 295 -2.61 -14.85 -10.27
N LEU A 296 -2.62 -13.60 -10.73
CA LEU A 296 -3.86 -12.85 -10.96
C LEU A 296 -4.67 -13.51 -12.11
N ARG A 297 -4.03 -13.81 -13.24
CA ARG A 297 -4.65 -14.47 -14.40
C ARG A 297 -5.18 -15.86 -14.04
N ASP A 298 -4.44 -16.62 -13.24
CA ASP A 298 -4.81 -17.97 -12.82
C ASP A 298 -5.87 -17.96 -11.67
N GLY A 299 -6.35 -16.78 -11.24
CA GLY A 299 -7.33 -16.63 -10.16
C GLY A 299 -6.81 -16.96 -8.76
N GLN A 300 -5.51 -17.20 -8.61
CA GLN A 300 -4.85 -17.51 -7.34
C GLN A 300 -4.61 -16.27 -6.48
N LEU A 301 -4.56 -15.09 -7.09
CA LEU A 301 -4.41 -13.80 -6.43
C LEU A 301 -5.66 -12.94 -6.66
N ARG A 302 -6.21 -12.42 -5.57
CA ARG A 302 -7.35 -11.48 -5.57
C ARG A 302 -7.00 -10.27 -4.74
N GLN A 303 -7.49 -9.11 -5.10
CA GLN A 303 -7.29 -7.91 -4.29
C GLN A 303 -8.58 -7.10 -4.19
N ARG A 304 -8.93 -6.71 -2.97
CA ARG A 304 -10.02 -5.79 -2.69
C ARG A 304 -9.46 -4.37 -2.73
N LEU A 305 -10.09 -3.51 -3.52
CA LEU A 305 -9.83 -2.08 -3.56
C LEU A 305 -10.95 -1.34 -2.84
N HIS A 306 -10.60 -0.31 -2.08
CA HIS A 306 -11.55 0.68 -1.58
C HIS A 306 -11.34 1.94 -2.40
N ILE A 307 -12.29 2.26 -3.29
CA ILE A 307 -12.18 3.38 -4.22
C ILE A 307 -13.06 4.52 -3.72
N LEU A 308 -12.49 5.71 -3.65
CA LEU A 308 -13.20 6.96 -3.40
C LEU A 308 -13.14 7.82 -4.67
N ASP A 309 -14.28 8.38 -5.09
CA ASP A 309 -14.37 9.15 -6.33
C ASP A 309 -14.15 10.65 -6.06
N GLY A 310 -13.20 11.24 -6.78
CA GLY A 310 -12.85 12.66 -6.72
C GLY A 310 -11.61 12.96 -5.88
N LEU A 311 -10.71 13.78 -6.44
CA LEU A 311 -9.45 14.20 -5.83
C LEU A 311 -9.64 14.81 -4.42
N HIS A 312 -10.75 15.50 -4.19
CA HIS A 312 -11.08 16.15 -2.94
C HIS A 312 -11.21 15.19 -1.74
N HIS A 313 -11.38 13.88 -1.99
CA HIS A 313 -11.39 12.86 -0.93
C HIS A 313 -9.99 12.45 -0.46
N ALA A 314 -8.92 12.75 -1.20
CA ALA A 314 -7.57 12.30 -0.85
C ALA A 314 -7.11 12.73 0.57
N PRO A 315 -7.41 13.95 1.06
CA PRO A 315 -7.10 14.34 2.44
C PRO A 315 -7.77 13.47 3.50
N ALA A 316 -9.07 13.23 3.38
CA ALA A 316 -9.83 12.39 4.32
C ALA A 316 -9.41 10.92 4.22
N ALA A 317 -9.15 10.44 3.00
CA ALA A 317 -8.70 9.08 2.71
C ALA A 317 -7.40 8.72 3.45
N LEU A 318 -6.45 9.65 3.53
CA LEU A 318 -5.22 9.37 4.27
C LEU A 318 -5.49 9.13 5.76
N GLY A 319 -6.36 9.91 6.39
CA GLY A 319 -6.79 9.70 7.79
C GLY A 319 -7.48 8.36 8.01
N MET A 320 -8.29 7.89 7.03
CA MET A 320 -9.00 6.61 7.09
C MET A 320 -8.05 5.42 7.29
N LEU A 321 -6.84 5.45 6.69
CA LEU A 321 -5.86 4.38 6.85
C LEU A 321 -5.46 4.19 8.32
N PHE A 322 -5.21 5.29 9.02
CA PHE A 322 -4.76 5.27 10.42
C PHE A 322 -5.87 4.89 11.40
N ARG A 323 -7.14 5.16 11.05
CA ARG A 323 -8.31 4.71 11.82
C ARG A 323 -8.76 3.29 11.43
N GLY A 324 -8.13 2.70 10.40
CA GLY A 324 -8.47 1.36 9.91
C GLY A 324 -9.91 1.26 9.36
N GLU A 325 -10.39 2.32 8.70
CA GLU A 325 -11.74 2.41 8.12
C GLU A 325 -11.79 1.90 6.67
N ASN A 326 -10.65 1.84 5.99
CA ASN A 326 -10.57 1.30 4.62
C ASN A 326 -10.83 -0.21 4.57
N THR A 327 -11.49 -0.69 3.52
CA THR A 327 -11.85 -2.11 3.34
C THR A 327 -11.01 -2.78 2.23
N GLY A 328 -9.75 -2.49 2.14
CA GLY A 328 -8.84 -3.00 1.10
C GLY A 328 -7.72 -2.01 0.82
N LYS A 329 -7.09 -2.11 -0.35
CA LYS A 329 -6.16 -1.10 -0.85
C LYS A 329 -6.96 0.18 -1.13
N LEU A 330 -6.57 1.28 -0.50
CA LEU A 330 -7.25 2.56 -0.66
C LEU A 330 -6.73 3.30 -1.91
N VAL A 331 -7.66 3.71 -2.75
CA VAL A 331 -7.42 4.38 -4.03
C VAL A 331 -8.37 5.55 -4.16
N VAL A 332 -7.92 6.66 -4.71
CA VAL A 332 -8.77 7.77 -5.14
C VAL A 332 -8.84 7.77 -6.66
N ARG A 333 -10.06 7.66 -7.22
CA ARG A 333 -10.30 7.86 -8.64
C ARG A 333 -10.44 9.37 -8.87
N VAL A 334 -9.59 9.91 -9.74
CA VAL A 334 -9.51 11.35 -10.01
C VAL A 334 -10.27 11.71 -11.27
N ALA A 335 -10.07 10.94 -12.34
CA ALA A 335 -10.82 11.02 -13.60
C ALA A 335 -11.26 9.62 -14.03
N GLY A 336 -12.35 9.54 -14.74
CA GLY A 336 -12.90 8.27 -15.25
C GLY A 336 -14.33 8.45 -15.72
#